data_6d6f4f972dc97df13bdfc3755377fb73
#
_entry.id   6d6f4f972dc97df13bdfc3755377fb73
#
_cell.length_a   1.000
_cell.length_b   1.000
_cell.length_c   1.000
_cell.angle_alpha   90.00
_cell.angle_beta   90.00
_cell.angle_gamma   90.00
#
_symmetry.space_group_name_H-M   'P 1'
#
loop_
_entity.id
_entity.type
_entity.pdbx_description
1 polymer ?
#
loop_
_entity_poly.entity_id
_entity_poly.type
_entity_poly.pdbx_seq_one_letter_code
_entity_poly.pdbx_strand_id
1 'polypeptide(L)'
;MNIYEFLKKMRRLINEGNRRFVMKRDGRYYYNILIEDFGISDTKAWEYIKTLNEHFLWVDMKPNYTDSSAFIFKRLINGVMAYIKVKIEEGENGEEVVCISFHRDY
;
A
#
# COMPACT_ATOMS: atom_id res chain seq x y z
N MET A 1 2.04 16.68 2.97
CA MET A 1 2.81 16.10 1.86
C MET A 1 1.88 15.85 0.68
N ASN A 2 2.22 16.35 -0.50
CA ASN A 2 1.41 16.08 -1.69
C ASN A 2 1.72 14.69 -2.26
N ILE A 3 0.90 14.25 -3.22
CA ILE A 3 1.02 12.90 -3.78
C ILE A 3 2.39 12.66 -4.45
N TYR A 4 2.94 13.65 -5.12
CA TYR A 4 4.21 13.49 -5.84
C TYR A 4 5.38 13.33 -4.87
N GLU A 5 5.41 14.11 -3.81
CA GLU A 5 6.41 14.00 -2.74
C GLU A 5 6.29 12.65 -2.04
N PHE A 6 5.04 12.23 -1.76
CA PHE A 6 4.77 10.95 -1.14
C PHE A 6 5.30 9.80 -1.99
N LEU A 7 4.97 9.77 -3.28
CA LEU A 7 5.39 8.69 -4.18
C LEU A 7 6.91 8.62 -4.30
N LYS A 8 7.56 9.77 -4.40
CA LYS A 8 9.02 9.84 -4.49
C LYS A 8 9.69 9.25 -3.25
N LYS A 9 9.22 9.66 -2.09
CA LYS A 9 9.74 9.20 -0.80
C LYS A 9 9.44 7.72 -0.59
N MET A 10 8.23 7.29 -0.93
CA MET A 10 7.80 5.89 -0.85
C MET A 10 8.74 4.98 -1.65
N ARG A 11 9.02 5.34 -2.92
CA ARG A 11 9.90 4.54 -3.77
C ARG A 11 11.30 4.43 -3.21
N ARG A 12 11.83 5.54 -2.68
CA ARG A 12 13.16 5.55 -2.05
C ARG A 12 13.20 4.62 -0.85
N LEU A 13 12.23 4.73 0.04
CA LEU A 13 12.16 3.90 1.26
C LEU A 13 11.99 2.42 0.92
N ILE A 14 11.16 2.09 -0.07
CA ILE A 14 10.98 0.71 -0.51
C ILE A 14 12.31 0.15 -1.04
N ASN A 15 13.03 0.92 -1.86
CA ASN A 15 14.34 0.51 -2.38
C ASN A 15 15.38 0.30 -1.28
N GLU A 16 15.27 1.06 -0.20
CA GLU A 16 16.17 0.92 0.96
C GLU A 16 15.75 -0.25 1.89
N GLY A 17 14.64 -0.89 1.62
CA GLY A 17 14.12 -1.97 2.45
C GLY A 17 13.34 -1.50 3.67
N ASN A 18 13.07 -0.20 3.77
CA ASN A 18 12.32 0.40 4.88
C ASN A 18 10.82 0.32 4.62
N ARG A 19 10.29 -0.89 4.70
CA ARG A 19 8.90 -1.18 4.36
C ARG A 19 8.37 -2.35 5.18
N ARG A 20 7.08 -2.33 5.46
CA ARG A 20 6.41 -3.46 6.10
C ARG A 20 4.93 -3.50 5.76
N PHE A 21 4.34 -4.70 5.86
CA PHE A 21 2.89 -4.88 5.84
C PHE A 21 2.37 -4.91 7.28
N VAL A 22 1.14 -4.43 7.47
CA VAL A 22 0.38 -4.75 8.67
C VAL A 22 0.09 -6.25 8.62
N MET A 23 0.54 -6.98 9.65
CA MET A 23 0.58 -8.45 9.64
C MET A 23 -0.78 -9.10 9.44
N LYS A 24 -1.83 -8.56 10.06
CA LYS A 24 -3.15 -9.17 10.07
C LYS A 24 -4.23 -8.11 9.89
N ARG A 25 -5.17 -8.39 9.01
CA ARG A 25 -6.29 -7.50 8.73
C ARG A 25 -7.56 -8.34 8.63
N ASP A 26 -8.60 -7.99 9.41
CA ASP A 26 -9.89 -8.69 9.42
C ASP A 26 -9.76 -10.21 9.60
N GLY A 27 -8.85 -10.63 10.49
CA GLY A 27 -8.62 -12.03 10.78
C GLY A 27 -7.72 -12.77 9.79
N ARG A 28 -7.26 -12.11 8.73
CA ARG A 28 -6.42 -12.73 7.68
C ARG A 28 -5.02 -12.13 7.69
N TYR A 29 -4.01 -12.97 7.57
CA TYR A 29 -2.62 -12.52 7.41
C TYR A 29 -2.41 -11.97 6.00
N TYR A 30 -1.60 -10.91 5.87
CA TYR A 30 -1.37 -10.24 4.58
C TYR A 30 -0.88 -11.19 3.48
N TYR A 31 0.01 -12.13 3.82
CA TYR A 31 0.54 -13.06 2.83
C TYR A 31 -0.53 -14.00 2.29
N ASN A 32 -1.49 -14.40 3.12
CA ASN A 32 -2.63 -15.20 2.67
C ASN A 32 -3.54 -14.40 1.74
N ILE A 33 -3.79 -13.14 2.07
CA ILE A 33 -4.59 -12.25 1.22
C ILE A 33 -3.94 -12.08 -0.14
N LEU A 34 -2.62 -11.85 -0.18
CA LEU A 34 -1.90 -11.68 -1.45
C LEU A 34 -1.99 -12.90 -2.35
N ILE A 35 -1.85 -14.10 -1.76
CA ILE A 35 -1.95 -15.34 -2.51
C ILE A 35 -3.37 -15.61 -2.96
N GLU A 36 -4.34 -15.51 -2.06
CA GLU A 36 -5.74 -15.82 -2.34
C GLU A 36 -6.39 -14.84 -3.30
N ASP A 37 -6.13 -13.55 -3.12
CA ASP A 37 -6.77 -12.52 -3.94
C ASP A 37 -6.08 -12.31 -5.28
N PHE A 38 -4.75 -12.44 -5.34
CA PHE A 38 -3.98 -12.07 -6.53
C PHE A 38 -3.00 -13.14 -7.03
N GLY A 39 -2.69 -14.14 -6.22
CA GLY A 39 -1.69 -15.16 -6.58
C GLY A 39 -0.27 -14.61 -6.59
N ILE A 40 0.07 -13.67 -5.73
CA ILE A 40 1.39 -13.03 -5.69
C ILE A 40 2.07 -13.19 -4.34
N SER A 41 3.41 -13.09 -4.36
CA SER A 41 4.23 -13.05 -3.16
C SER A 41 4.30 -11.62 -2.59
N ASP A 42 4.84 -11.49 -1.39
CA ASP A 42 5.07 -10.19 -0.77
C ASP A 42 6.11 -9.36 -1.56
N THR A 43 7.14 -9.99 -2.09
CA THR A 43 8.12 -9.31 -2.95
C THR A 43 7.45 -8.71 -4.18
N LYS A 44 6.57 -9.48 -4.82
CA LYS A 44 5.82 -9.01 -5.99
C LYS A 44 4.86 -7.89 -5.62
N ALA A 45 4.22 -7.99 -4.46
CA ALA A 45 3.33 -6.94 -3.96
C ALA A 45 4.08 -5.61 -3.80
N TRP A 46 5.30 -5.64 -3.25
CA TRP A 46 6.11 -4.42 -3.11
C TRP A 46 6.52 -3.84 -4.46
N GLU A 47 6.74 -4.68 -5.48
CA GLU A 47 6.98 -4.18 -6.84
C GLU A 47 5.76 -3.43 -7.38
N TYR A 48 4.55 -3.95 -7.15
CA TYR A 48 3.31 -3.26 -7.53
C TYR A 48 3.14 -1.94 -6.78
N ILE A 49 3.45 -1.90 -5.48
CA ILE A 49 3.38 -0.68 -4.68
C ILE A 49 4.40 0.34 -5.19
N LYS A 50 5.62 -0.09 -5.44
CA LYS A 50 6.70 0.77 -5.93
C LYS A 50 6.37 1.43 -7.26
N THR A 51 5.60 0.79 -8.11
CA THR A 51 5.21 1.30 -9.42
C THR A 51 3.89 2.06 -9.42
N LEU A 52 3.30 2.32 -8.26
CA LEU A 52 2.14 3.19 -8.16
C LEU A 52 2.49 4.62 -8.59
N ASN A 53 1.53 5.26 -9.23
CA ASN A 53 1.64 6.66 -9.62
C ASN A 53 0.31 7.37 -9.38
N GLU A 54 0.24 8.66 -9.70
CA GLU A 54 -0.94 9.49 -9.46
C GLU A 54 -2.20 9.02 -10.18
N HIS A 55 -2.05 8.28 -11.28
CA HIS A 55 -3.20 7.77 -12.05
C HIS A 55 -3.95 6.68 -11.30
N PHE A 56 -3.29 5.99 -10.36
CA PHE A 56 -3.93 4.97 -9.54
C PHE A 56 -4.52 5.52 -8.25
N LEU A 57 -4.27 6.80 -7.96
CA LEU A 57 -4.78 7.42 -6.73
C LEU A 57 -6.30 7.44 -6.74
N TRP A 58 -6.89 6.87 -5.69
CA TRP A 58 -8.32 6.92 -5.48
C TRP A 58 -8.62 7.98 -4.43
N VAL A 59 -9.46 8.97 -4.80
CA VAL A 59 -9.83 10.05 -3.91
C VAL A 59 -11.11 9.65 -3.18
N ASP A 60 -10.99 9.42 -1.87
CA ASP A 60 -12.16 9.19 -1.05
C ASP A 60 -12.77 10.53 -0.70
N MET A 61 -14.01 10.74 -1.14
CA MET A 61 -14.78 11.95 -0.87
C MET A 61 -15.39 11.95 0.53
N LYS A 62 -15.16 10.90 1.32
CA LYS A 62 -15.70 10.81 2.68
C LYS A 62 -14.63 11.25 3.69
N PRO A 63 -14.78 12.41 4.34
CA PRO A 63 -13.76 12.96 5.23
C PRO A 63 -13.63 12.25 6.58
N ASN A 64 -14.32 11.13 6.78
CA ASN A 64 -14.42 10.46 8.08
C ASN A 64 -13.35 9.39 8.34
N TYR A 65 -12.37 9.25 7.45
CA TYR A 65 -11.28 8.33 7.71
C TYR A 65 -10.22 8.96 8.58
N THR A 66 -9.87 8.25 9.62
CA THR A 66 -9.08 8.75 10.74
C THR A 66 -7.58 8.86 10.46
N ASP A 67 -7.11 8.34 9.34
CA ASP A 67 -5.69 8.44 8.99
C ASP A 67 -5.48 9.31 7.76
N SER A 68 -5.37 10.62 7.99
CA SER A 68 -5.16 11.61 6.94
C SER A 68 -3.79 11.52 6.28
N SER A 69 -2.87 10.70 6.83
CA SER A 69 -1.53 10.52 6.28
C SER A 69 -1.44 9.38 5.26
N ALA A 70 -2.49 8.60 5.12
CA ALA A 70 -2.51 7.44 4.21
C ALA A 70 -3.12 7.83 2.87
N PHE A 71 -2.56 7.25 1.81
CA PHE A 71 -3.09 7.35 0.45
C PHE A 71 -3.65 6.00 0.02
N ILE A 72 -4.76 6.06 -0.71
CA ILE A 72 -5.43 4.87 -1.24
C ILE A 72 -5.23 4.85 -2.75
N PHE A 73 -4.85 3.69 -3.26
CA PHE A 73 -4.66 3.46 -4.69
C PHE A 73 -5.48 2.26 -5.13
N LYS A 74 -5.93 2.28 -6.37
CA LYS A 74 -6.60 1.14 -7.00
C LYS A 74 -5.94 0.84 -8.33
N ARG A 75 -5.58 -0.42 -8.55
CA ARG A 75 -4.99 -0.87 -9.81
C ARG A 75 -5.34 -2.33 -10.07
N LEU A 76 -5.33 -2.72 -11.34
CA LEU A 76 -5.53 -4.12 -11.74
C LEU A 76 -4.24 -4.91 -11.51
N ILE A 77 -4.39 -6.08 -10.88
CA ILE A 77 -3.31 -7.04 -10.68
C ILE A 77 -3.86 -8.41 -11.04
N ASN A 78 -3.30 -9.03 -12.06
CA ASN A 78 -3.75 -10.33 -12.56
C ASN A 78 -5.27 -10.37 -12.82
N GLY A 79 -5.81 -9.30 -13.39
CA GLY A 79 -7.23 -9.20 -13.71
C GLY A 79 -8.15 -8.86 -12.54
N VAL A 80 -7.61 -8.62 -11.36
CA VAL A 80 -8.36 -8.32 -10.15
C VAL A 80 -8.04 -6.88 -9.71
N MET A 81 -9.06 -6.09 -9.46
CA MET A 81 -8.86 -4.73 -8.94
C MET A 81 -8.40 -4.80 -7.49
N ALA A 82 -7.24 -4.25 -7.23
CA ALA A 82 -6.65 -4.19 -5.89
C ALA A 82 -6.96 -2.85 -5.22
N TYR A 83 -7.25 -2.92 -3.93
CA TYR A 83 -7.34 -1.78 -3.02
C TYR A 83 -6.07 -1.76 -2.20
N ILE A 84 -5.28 -0.69 -2.33
CA ILE A 84 -3.97 -0.57 -1.69
C ILE A 84 -3.94 0.71 -0.87
N LYS A 85 -3.74 0.58 0.43
CA LYS A 85 -3.66 1.73 1.34
C LYS A 85 -2.26 1.77 1.95
N VAL A 86 -1.56 2.88 1.75
CA VAL A 86 -0.14 3.03 2.11
C VAL A 86 0.07 4.33 2.85
N LYS A 87 0.95 4.32 3.82
CA LYS A 87 1.43 5.52 4.50
C LYS A 87 2.92 5.45 4.76
N ILE A 88 3.50 6.59 5.12
CA ILE A 88 4.87 6.69 5.62
C ILE A 88 4.79 7.12 7.07
N GLU A 89 5.46 6.39 7.96
CA GLU A 89 5.47 6.72 9.38
C GLU A 89 6.87 6.55 9.97
N GLU A 90 7.10 7.15 11.15
CA GLU A 90 8.33 6.95 11.90
C GLU A 90 8.32 5.57 12.55
N GLY A 91 9.35 4.79 12.26
CA GLY A 91 9.61 3.51 12.91
C GLY A 91 10.83 3.60 13.81
N GLU A 92 11.28 2.46 14.32
CA GLU A 92 12.44 2.38 15.21
C GLU A 92 13.75 2.84 14.53
N ASN A 93 13.85 2.61 13.22
CA ASN A 93 15.04 2.91 12.44
C ASN A 93 14.82 4.05 11.44
N GLY A 94 13.94 5.00 11.76
CA GLY A 94 13.60 6.10 10.90
C GLY A 94 12.29 5.89 10.16
N GLU A 95 12.09 6.62 9.09
CA GLU A 95 10.84 6.52 8.32
C GLU A 95 10.72 5.19 7.59
N GLU A 96 9.52 4.67 7.52
CA GLU A 96 9.21 3.45 6.79
C GLU A 96 7.87 3.55 6.06
N VAL A 97 7.76 2.80 4.98
CA VAL A 97 6.50 2.64 4.26
C VAL A 97 5.70 1.52 4.91
N VAL A 98 4.46 1.81 5.27
CA VAL A 98 3.55 0.84 5.85
C VAL A 98 2.39 0.60 4.89
N CYS A 99 2.25 -0.62 4.41
CA CYS A 99 1.07 -1.03 3.67
C CYS A 99 0.01 -1.50 4.66
N ILE A 100 -1.02 -0.67 4.83
CA ILE A 100 -2.10 -0.91 5.78
C ILE A 100 -3.06 -1.95 5.23
N SER A 101 -3.35 -1.86 3.93
CA SER A 101 -4.29 -2.75 3.25
C SER A 101 -3.80 -3.07 1.85
N PHE A 102 -3.92 -4.32 1.46
CA PHE A 102 -3.64 -4.77 0.10
C PHE A 102 -4.54 -5.98 -0.14
N HIS A 103 -5.70 -5.75 -0.73
CA HIS A 103 -6.69 -6.80 -0.92
C HIS A 103 -7.56 -6.48 -2.13
N ARG A 104 -8.38 -7.44 -2.54
CA ARG A 104 -9.37 -7.24 -3.59
C ARG A 104 -10.28 -6.07 -3.22
N ASP A 105 -10.51 -5.19 -4.20
CA ASP A 105 -11.48 -4.11 -4.04
C ASP A 105 -12.91 -4.69 -4.12
N TYR A 106 -13.67 -4.47 -3.06
CA TYR A 106 -15.04 -4.97 -2.96
C TYR A 106 -16.08 -3.95 -3.39
#